data_936d45b6c23b8d7a336004b4d93e5cd0
#
_entry.id   936d45b6c23b8d7a336004b4d93e5cd0
#
_cell.length_a   1.000
_cell.length_b   1.000
_cell.length_c   1.000
_cell.angle_alpha   90.00
_cell.angle_beta   90.00
_cell.angle_gamma   90.00
#
_symmetry.space_group_name_H-M   'P 1'
#
loop_
_entity.id
_entity.type
_entity.pdbx_description
1 polymer ?
#
loop_
_entity_poly.entity_id
_entity_poly.type
_entity_poly.pdbx_seq_one_letter_code
_entity_poly.pdbx_strand_id
1 'polypeptide(L)'
;MAQSPGPGQAQNDPLFTHTQAGHGRIETRHLHAFPIEPLAADFPFARSLIVLRNQRLVKKTGQLSTETHYYLSSLLPEDYGPEQWLQLIRGHWAGVENRNHWRRDALLGEDRSRSRAPNLLASLALLRSALLALLPDHFPDLSLPQIREQLHSNPIQCLKVLGL
;
A
#
# COMPACT_ATOMS: atom_id res chain seq x y z
N MET A 1 2.47 21.90 40.40
CA MET A 1 3.68 22.14 39.61
C MET A 1 3.83 20.96 38.67
N ALA A 2 3.43 21.10 37.41
CA ALA A 2 3.64 20.07 36.39
C ALA A 2 5.08 20.25 35.85
N GLN A 3 5.88 19.19 35.94
CA GLN A 3 7.23 19.17 35.39
C GLN A 3 7.11 19.16 33.85
N SER A 4 7.75 20.14 33.19
CA SER A 4 7.91 20.12 31.75
C SER A 4 8.79 18.91 31.36
N PRO A 5 8.42 18.13 30.34
CA PRO A 5 9.23 17.01 29.88
C PRO A 5 10.59 17.51 29.36
N GLY A 6 11.66 16.82 29.73
CA GLY A 6 13.02 17.13 29.31
C GLY A 6 13.22 16.94 27.81
N PRO A 7 14.22 17.60 27.19
CA PRO A 7 14.39 17.67 25.73
C PRO A 7 14.66 16.32 25.00
N GLY A 8 14.86 15.22 25.73
CA GLY A 8 15.07 13.88 25.18
C GLY A 8 13.83 12.98 25.13
N GLN A 9 12.75 13.33 25.82
CA GLN A 9 11.52 12.53 25.84
C GLN A 9 10.54 12.91 24.73
N ALA A 10 10.56 14.15 24.26
CA ALA A 10 9.67 14.63 23.20
C ALA A 10 9.93 13.98 21.82
N GLN A 11 11.11 13.41 21.58
CA GLN A 11 11.47 12.76 20.31
C GLN A 11 10.97 11.30 20.22
N ASN A 12 10.55 10.68 21.31
CA ASN A 12 10.10 9.28 21.33
C ASN A 12 8.59 9.13 21.45
N ASP A 13 7.87 10.20 21.71
CA ASP A 13 6.41 10.14 21.79
C ASP A 13 5.80 10.05 20.38
N PRO A 14 4.84 9.14 20.13
CA PRO A 14 4.20 9.05 18.84
C PRO A 14 3.41 10.32 18.55
N LEU A 15 3.50 10.81 17.30
CA LEU A 15 2.66 11.89 16.81
C LEU A 15 1.17 11.57 16.98
N PHE A 16 0.83 10.29 16.84
CA PHE A 16 -0.53 9.80 16.94
C PHE A 16 -0.58 8.34 17.39
N THR A 17 -1.53 8.03 18.24
CA THR A 17 -1.83 6.66 18.66
C THR A 17 -3.29 6.33 18.37
N HIS A 18 -3.53 5.27 17.61
CA HIS A 18 -4.87 4.78 17.28
C HIS A 18 -5.04 3.34 17.76
N THR A 19 -6.06 3.09 18.56
CA THR A 19 -6.38 1.75 19.05
C THR A 19 -7.74 1.29 18.55
N GLN A 20 -7.78 0.08 18.01
CA GLN A 20 -9.00 -0.55 17.49
C GLN A 20 -9.13 -1.96 18.08
N ALA A 21 -10.32 -2.31 18.58
CA ALA A 21 -10.66 -3.65 19.01
C ALA A 21 -11.61 -4.33 18.02
N GLY A 22 -11.32 -5.56 17.62
CA GLY A 22 -12.17 -6.33 16.71
C GLY A 22 -11.65 -7.75 16.50
N HIS A 23 -12.51 -8.65 16.07
CA HIS A 23 -12.15 -10.04 15.71
C HIS A 23 -11.25 -10.76 16.73
N GLY A 24 -11.53 -10.56 18.03
CA GLY A 24 -10.77 -11.23 19.11
C GLY A 24 -9.38 -10.65 19.40
N ARG A 25 -9.06 -9.48 18.87
CA ARG A 25 -7.76 -8.82 19.03
C ARG A 25 -7.91 -7.33 19.32
N ILE A 26 -6.86 -6.74 19.89
CA ILE A 26 -6.66 -5.29 20.03
C ILE A 26 -5.46 -4.92 19.17
N GLU A 27 -5.63 -3.95 18.30
CA GLU A 27 -4.57 -3.39 17.45
C GLU A 27 -4.32 -1.94 17.86
N THR A 28 -3.08 -1.64 18.25
CA THR A 28 -2.63 -0.28 18.58
C THR A 28 -1.57 0.13 17.57
N ARG A 29 -1.76 1.29 16.94
CA ARG A 29 -0.87 1.86 15.94
C ARG A 29 -0.27 3.13 16.50
N HIS A 30 1.05 3.20 16.52
CA HIS A 30 1.81 4.38 16.87
C HIS A 30 2.46 4.94 15.61
N LEU A 31 2.15 6.19 15.28
CA LEU A 31 2.68 6.88 14.11
C LEU A 31 3.63 7.98 14.55
N HIS A 32 4.80 8.00 13.93
CA HIS A 32 5.79 9.05 14.03
C HIS A 32 6.08 9.60 12.64
N ALA A 33 6.26 10.90 12.51
CA ALA A 33 6.64 11.56 11.27
C ALA A 33 7.82 12.48 11.54
N PHE A 34 8.92 12.29 10.83
CA PHE A 34 10.16 13.05 10.99
C PHE A 34 10.52 13.73 9.67
N PRO A 35 10.90 15.02 9.69
CA PRO A 35 11.50 15.62 8.52
C PRO A 35 12.86 14.97 8.26
N ILE A 36 13.21 14.79 7.00
CA ILE A 36 14.53 14.31 6.58
C ILE A 36 15.11 15.24 5.52
N GLU A 37 16.42 15.38 5.53
CA GLU A 37 17.12 16.06 4.45
C GLU A 37 17.04 15.21 3.16
N PRO A 38 16.75 15.80 1.99
CA PRO A 38 16.52 15.06 0.73
C PRO A 38 17.69 14.15 0.32
N LEU A 39 18.92 14.48 0.72
CA LEU A 39 20.11 13.70 0.41
C LEU A 39 20.41 12.57 1.42
N ALA A 40 19.77 12.61 2.60
CA ALA A 40 20.08 11.66 3.66
C ALA A 40 19.57 10.23 3.40
N ALA A 41 18.55 10.08 2.56
CA ALA A 41 17.88 8.81 2.33
C ALA A 41 18.29 8.12 1.01
N ASP A 42 19.18 8.70 0.22
CA ASP A 42 19.51 8.24 -1.16
C ASP A 42 18.25 7.96 -2.01
N PHE A 43 17.18 8.68 -1.71
CA PHE A 43 15.90 8.58 -2.39
C PHE A 43 15.46 9.97 -2.87
N PRO A 44 15.39 10.19 -4.19
CA PRO A 44 15.06 11.50 -4.75
C PRO A 44 13.71 12.00 -4.21
N PHE A 45 13.68 13.29 -3.83
CA PHE A 45 12.48 13.98 -3.36
C PHE A 45 11.92 13.53 -2.01
N ALA A 46 12.56 12.61 -1.27
CA ALA A 46 12.13 12.27 0.08
C ALA A 46 12.29 13.48 1.01
N ARG A 47 11.24 13.87 1.71
CA ARG A 47 11.19 15.00 2.65
C ARG A 47 10.75 14.58 4.05
N SER A 48 10.12 13.42 4.20
CA SER A 48 9.78 12.87 5.50
C SER A 48 9.96 11.35 5.57
N LEU A 49 10.31 10.90 6.75
CA LEU A 49 10.30 9.50 7.19
C LEU A 49 9.09 9.29 8.11
N ILE A 50 8.20 8.40 7.72
CA ILE A 50 7.06 8.01 8.54
C ILE A 50 7.37 6.63 9.12
N VAL A 51 7.24 6.49 10.43
CA VAL A 51 7.41 5.23 11.15
C VAL A 51 6.06 4.83 11.74
N LEU A 52 5.55 3.68 11.32
CA LEU A 52 4.31 3.11 11.82
C LEU A 52 4.62 1.83 12.59
N ARG A 53 4.43 1.86 13.91
CA ARG A 53 4.56 0.70 14.79
C ARG A 53 3.19 0.14 15.10
N ASN A 54 2.93 -1.09 14.68
CA ASN A 54 1.71 -1.81 14.92
C ASN A 54 1.91 -2.81 16.07
N GLN A 55 1.09 -2.73 17.09
CA GLN A 55 1.02 -3.71 18.18
C GLN A 55 -0.31 -4.45 18.09
N ARG A 56 -0.26 -5.77 18.12
CA ARG A 56 -1.43 -6.64 18.08
C ARG A 56 -1.45 -7.55 19.31
N LEU A 57 -2.49 -7.43 20.11
CA LEU A 57 -2.77 -8.28 21.26
C LEU A 57 -3.93 -9.23 20.93
N VAL A 58 -3.68 -10.53 20.94
CA VAL A 58 -4.73 -11.55 20.77
C VAL A 58 -5.40 -11.79 22.13
N LYS A 59 -6.68 -11.42 22.27
CA LYS A 59 -7.41 -11.48 23.55
C LYS A 59 -7.47 -12.88 24.17
N LYS A 60 -7.60 -13.93 23.34
CA LYS A 60 -7.73 -15.31 23.80
C LYS A 60 -6.44 -15.87 24.38
N THR A 61 -5.30 -15.52 23.83
CA THR A 61 -3.99 -16.09 24.20
C THR A 61 -3.11 -15.14 24.99
N GLY A 62 -3.45 -13.84 25.04
CA GLY A 62 -2.58 -12.80 25.59
C GLY A 62 -1.31 -12.54 24.75
N GLN A 63 -1.20 -13.16 23.57
CA GLN A 63 -0.02 -13.01 22.73
C GLN A 63 0.05 -11.59 22.17
N LEU A 64 1.18 -10.92 22.39
CA LEU A 64 1.50 -9.61 21.84
C LEU A 64 2.50 -9.78 20.69
N SER A 65 2.19 -9.20 19.55
CA SER A 65 3.12 -9.06 18.42
C SER A 65 3.31 -7.58 18.09
N THR A 66 4.51 -7.23 17.62
CA THR A 66 4.85 -5.86 17.24
C THR A 66 5.55 -5.91 15.87
N GLU A 67 5.09 -5.06 14.95
CA GLU A 67 5.66 -4.87 13.62
C GLU A 67 5.94 -3.38 13.42
N THR A 68 7.06 -3.04 12.78
CA THR A 68 7.41 -1.66 12.46
C THR A 68 7.62 -1.53 10.96
N HIS A 69 6.95 -0.54 10.39
CA HIS A 69 7.02 -0.22 8.96
C HIS A 69 7.58 1.19 8.80
N TYR A 70 8.39 1.38 7.77
CA TYR A 70 9.03 2.63 7.42
C TYR A 70 8.55 3.07 6.04
N TYR A 71 8.19 4.35 5.91
CA TYR A 71 7.73 4.94 4.65
C TYR A 71 8.49 6.23 4.39
N LEU A 72 8.88 6.46 3.15
CA LEU A 72 9.39 7.72 2.68
C LEU A 72 8.29 8.48 1.95
N SER A 73 8.24 9.80 2.15
CA SER A 73 7.28 10.66 1.50
C SER A 73 7.94 11.92 0.96
N SER A 74 7.46 12.41 -0.16
CA SER A 74 7.81 13.73 -0.72
C SER A 74 7.07 14.88 -0.04
N LEU A 75 6.13 14.60 0.85
CA LEU A 75 5.38 15.57 1.64
C LEU A 75 6.14 15.87 2.94
N LEU A 76 5.96 17.04 3.51
CA LEU A 76 6.50 17.39 4.82
C LEU A 76 5.63 16.80 5.94
N PRO A 77 6.18 16.51 7.14
CA PRO A 77 5.39 16.00 8.27
C PRO A 77 4.19 16.87 8.63
N GLU A 78 4.31 18.20 8.47
CA GLU A 78 3.29 19.20 8.76
C GLU A 78 2.22 19.37 7.67
N ASP A 79 2.40 18.82 6.46
CA ASP A 79 1.44 18.94 5.36
C ASP A 79 0.12 18.22 5.67
N TYR A 80 0.16 17.22 6.55
CA TYR A 80 -1.01 16.45 6.93
C TYR A 80 -1.10 16.23 8.43
N GLY A 81 -2.33 16.22 8.92
CA GLY A 81 -2.61 15.76 10.30
C GLY A 81 -2.32 14.26 10.47
N PRO A 82 -2.13 13.82 11.73
CA PRO A 82 -1.74 12.42 12.01
C PRO A 82 -2.72 11.37 11.49
N GLU A 83 -4.01 11.64 11.56
CA GLU A 83 -5.05 10.75 11.02
C GLU A 83 -4.98 10.64 9.50
N GLN A 84 -4.69 11.75 8.81
CA GLN A 84 -4.54 11.79 7.37
C GLN A 84 -3.30 10.98 6.92
N TRP A 85 -2.19 11.08 7.65
CA TRP A 85 -1.02 10.22 7.42
C TRP A 85 -1.37 8.74 7.52
N LEU A 86 -2.12 8.34 8.55
CA LEU A 86 -2.56 6.96 8.70
C LEU A 86 -3.49 6.53 7.56
N GLN A 87 -4.37 7.41 7.08
CA GLN A 87 -5.24 7.14 5.93
C GLN A 87 -4.46 7.00 4.63
N LEU A 88 -3.45 7.84 4.39
CA LEU A 88 -2.56 7.74 3.22
C LEU A 88 -1.82 6.39 3.19
N ILE A 89 -1.24 5.96 4.33
CA ILE A 89 -0.57 4.66 4.44
C ILE A 89 -1.55 3.52 4.17
N ARG A 90 -2.75 3.55 4.76
CA ARG A 90 -3.79 2.53 4.53
C ARG A 90 -4.26 2.53 3.08
N GLY A 91 -4.42 3.71 2.49
CA GLY A 91 -4.79 3.87 1.08
C GLY A 91 -3.72 3.32 0.13
N HIS A 92 -2.45 3.53 0.43
CA HIS A 92 -1.34 2.97 -0.31
C HIS A 92 -1.40 1.43 -0.30
N TRP A 93 -1.49 0.80 0.87
CA TRP A 93 -1.62 -0.65 0.98
C TRP A 93 -2.87 -1.18 0.28
N ALA A 94 -4.02 -0.55 0.47
CA ALA A 94 -5.26 -0.98 -0.16
C ALA A 94 -5.22 -0.82 -1.69
N GLY A 95 -4.62 0.27 -2.18
CA GLY A 95 -4.56 0.58 -3.61
C GLY A 95 -3.47 -0.19 -4.35
N VAL A 96 -2.25 -0.17 -3.84
CA VAL A 96 -1.08 -0.74 -4.53
C VAL A 96 -0.99 -2.25 -4.28
N GLU A 97 -0.94 -2.67 -3.01
CA GLU A 97 -0.75 -4.07 -2.66
C GLU A 97 -2.00 -4.92 -2.95
N ASN A 98 -3.13 -4.58 -2.32
CA ASN A 98 -4.31 -5.43 -2.38
C ASN A 98 -5.09 -5.32 -3.70
N ARG A 99 -5.05 -4.17 -4.38
CA ARG A 99 -5.79 -4.01 -5.64
C ARG A 99 -4.92 -4.26 -6.86
N ASN A 100 -3.73 -3.68 -6.92
CA ASN A 100 -2.91 -3.75 -8.13
C ASN A 100 -2.07 -5.03 -8.16
N HIS A 101 -1.25 -5.30 -7.15
CA HIS A 101 -0.39 -6.48 -7.13
C HIS A 101 -1.21 -7.77 -7.11
N TRP A 102 -2.21 -7.88 -6.23
CA TRP A 102 -3.08 -9.05 -6.20
C TRP A 102 -3.78 -9.30 -7.55
N ARG A 103 -4.24 -8.26 -8.23
CA ARG A 103 -4.87 -8.41 -9.55
C ARG A 103 -3.90 -8.89 -10.61
N ARG A 104 -2.66 -8.39 -10.60
CA ARG A 104 -1.60 -8.83 -11.51
C ARG A 104 -1.25 -10.28 -11.28
N ASP A 105 -1.11 -10.70 -10.02
CA ASP A 105 -0.71 -12.06 -9.66
C ASP A 105 -1.86 -13.06 -9.79
N ALA A 106 -2.99 -12.81 -9.16
CA ALA A 106 -4.10 -13.75 -9.13
C ALA A 106 -4.85 -13.84 -10.46
N LEU A 107 -5.08 -12.71 -11.15
CA LEU A 107 -5.87 -12.68 -12.37
C LEU A 107 -5.03 -12.78 -13.63
N LEU A 108 -3.89 -12.11 -13.68
CA LEU A 108 -3.02 -12.06 -14.87
C LEU A 108 -1.79 -12.96 -14.76
N GLY A 109 -1.64 -13.68 -13.64
CA GLY A 109 -0.62 -14.70 -13.46
C GLY A 109 0.81 -14.18 -13.55
N GLU A 110 1.10 -12.99 -13.01
CA GLU A 110 2.43 -12.39 -13.10
C GLU A 110 3.49 -13.27 -12.45
N ASP A 111 3.24 -13.76 -11.23
CA ASP A 111 4.13 -14.65 -10.48
C ASP A 111 4.32 -16.03 -11.13
N ARG A 112 3.45 -16.43 -12.05
CA ARG A 112 3.56 -17.69 -12.77
C ARG A 112 4.53 -17.62 -13.96
N SER A 113 5.00 -16.42 -14.30
CA SER A 113 5.94 -16.25 -15.42
C SER A 113 7.27 -16.92 -15.10
N ARG A 114 7.66 -17.88 -15.94
CA ARG A 114 8.95 -18.56 -15.85
C ARG A 114 10.05 -17.93 -16.71
N SER A 115 9.73 -16.84 -17.40
CA SER A 115 10.71 -16.12 -18.21
C SER A 115 11.79 -15.51 -17.31
N ARG A 116 13.03 -15.55 -17.76
CA ARG A 116 14.18 -14.87 -17.15
C ARG A 116 14.72 -13.74 -18.03
N ALA A 117 14.05 -13.46 -19.14
CA ALA A 117 14.44 -12.37 -20.06
C ALA A 117 13.90 -11.04 -19.51
N PRO A 118 14.76 -10.09 -19.06
CA PRO A 118 14.30 -8.87 -18.38
C PRO A 118 13.42 -7.99 -19.28
N ASN A 119 13.75 -7.87 -20.56
CA ASN A 119 12.96 -7.08 -21.52
C ASN A 119 11.56 -7.67 -21.73
N LEU A 120 11.43 -9.00 -21.80
CA LEU A 120 10.15 -9.66 -21.93
C LEU A 120 9.31 -9.48 -20.65
N LEU A 121 9.92 -9.62 -19.47
CA LEU A 121 9.24 -9.39 -18.19
C LEU A 121 8.74 -7.96 -18.09
N ALA A 122 9.57 -6.96 -18.45
CA ALA A 122 9.18 -5.55 -18.46
C ALA A 122 8.00 -5.30 -19.41
N SER A 123 8.04 -5.84 -20.64
CA SER A 123 6.96 -5.71 -21.61
C SER A 123 5.66 -6.34 -21.14
N LEU A 124 5.72 -7.54 -20.53
CA LEU A 124 4.55 -8.20 -19.95
C LEU A 124 3.98 -7.43 -18.76
N ALA A 125 4.84 -6.85 -17.91
CA ALA A 125 4.40 -6.02 -16.79
C ALA A 125 3.67 -4.76 -17.27
N LEU A 126 4.17 -4.10 -18.31
CA LEU A 126 3.50 -2.95 -18.96
C LEU A 126 2.16 -3.33 -19.55
N LEU A 127 2.08 -4.45 -20.29
CA LEU A 127 0.83 -4.95 -20.86
C LEU A 127 -0.21 -5.27 -19.78
N ARG A 128 0.19 -5.93 -18.70
CA ARG A 128 -0.70 -6.20 -17.56
C ARG A 128 -1.21 -4.92 -16.92
N SER A 129 -0.34 -3.93 -16.75
CA SER A 129 -0.72 -2.61 -16.20
C SER A 129 -1.71 -1.89 -17.12
N ALA A 130 -1.47 -1.90 -18.42
CA ALA A 130 -2.38 -1.32 -19.43
C ALA A 130 -3.75 -2.03 -19.40
N LEU A 131 -3.79 -3.35 -19.34
CA LEU A 131 -5.04 -4.10 -19.25
C LEU A 131 -5.83 -3.76 -17.97
N LEU A 132 -5.16 -3.66 -16.82
CA LEU A 132 -5.82 -3.30 -15.57
C LEU A 132 -6.36 -1.86 -15.57
N ALA A 133 -5.78 -0.96 -16.34
CA ALA A 133 -6.27 0.39 -16.52
C ALA A 133 -7.45 0.46 -17.50
N LEU A 134 -7.37 -0.25 -18.64
CA LEU A 134 -8.34 -0.13 -19.73
C LEU A 134 -9.60 -1.00 -19.53
N LEU A 135 -9.46 -2.22 -19.02
CA LEU A 135 -10.59 -3.16 -18.94
C LEU A 135 -11.77 -2.64 -18.11
N PRO A 136 -11.59 -1.98 -16.94
CA PRO A 136 -12.73 -1.44 -16.20
C PRO A 136 -13.51 -0.37 -16.94
N ASP A 137 -12.84 0.43 -17.78
CA ASP A 137 -13.49 1.48 -18.57
C ASP A 137 -14.35 0.90 -19.71
N HIS A 138 -13.90 -0.23 -20.29
CA HIS A 138 -14.66 -0.94 -21.33
C HIS A 138 -15.79 -1.80 -20.77
N PHE A 139 -15.70 -2.22 -19.51
CA PHE A 139 -16.66 -3.12 -18.86
C PHE A 139 -17.00 -2.63 -17.45
N PRO A 140 -17.67 -1.48 -17.31
CA PRO A 140 -17.88 -0.85 -16.01
C PRO A 140 -18.70 -1.69 -15.02
N ASP A 141 -19.59 -2.55 -15.55
CA ASP A 141 -20.52 -3.36 -14.75
C ASP A 141 -19.98 -4.75 -14.40
N LEU A 142 -18.75 -5.09 -14.86
CA LEU A 142 -18.18 -6.41 -14.66
C LEU A 142 -16.97 -6.38 -13.73
N SER A 143 -16.85 -7.42 -12.90
CA SER A 143 -15.61 -7.66 -12.16
C SER A 143 -14.51 -8.18 -13.09
N LEU A 144 -13.24 -7.94 -12.76
CA LEU A 144 -12.11 -8.41 -13.57
C LEU A 144 -12.11 -9.92 -13.84
N PRO A 145 -12.49 -10.83 -12.90
CA PRO A 145 -12.66 -12.24 -13.20
C PRO A 145 -13.71 -12.50 -14.29
N GLN A 146 -14.86 -11.81 -14.22
CA GLN A 146 -15.93 -11.95 -15.23
C GLN A 146 -15.49 -11.41 -16.59
N ILE A 147 -14.77 -10.28 -16.62
CA ILE A 147 -14.19 -9.74 -17.86
C ILE A 147 -13.25 -10.77 -18.48
N ARG A 148 -12.34 -11.36 -17.69
CA ARG A 148 -11.42 -12.38 -18.18
C ARG A 148 -12.14 -13.58 -18.78
N GLU A 149 -13.18 -14.08 -18.13
CA GLU A 149 -13.98 -15.20 -18.60
C GLU A 149 -14.72 -14.86 -19.90
N GLN A 150 -15.31 -13.67 -19.96
CA GLN A 150 -16.00 -13.18 -21.16
C GLN A 150 -15.06 -13.01 -22.35
N LEU A 151 -13.88 -12.45 -22.14
CA LEU A 151 -12.88 -12.27 -23.21
C LEU A 151 -12.27 -13.61 -23.64
N HIS A 152 -12.13 -14.57 -22.72
CA HIS A 152 -11.67 -15.91 -23.04
C HIS A 152 -12.68 -16.68 -23.93
N SER A 153 -13.96 -16.50 -23.65
CA SER A 153 -15.04 -17.15 -24.44
C SER A 153 -15.35 -16.44 -25.76
N ASN A 154 -14.93 -15.16 -25.90
CA ASN A 154 -15.22 -14.36 -27.10
C ASN A 154 -13.98 -13.59 -27.62
N PRO A 155 -13.12 -14.23 -28.42
CA PRO A 155 -11.91 -13.59 -28.97
C PRO A 155 -12.18 -12.34 -29.80
N ILE A 156 -13.33 -12.26 -30.47
CA ILE A 156 -13.70 -11.09 -31.29
C ILE A 156 -13.86 -9.84 -30.40
N GLN A 157 -14.35 -10.03 -29.18
CA GLN A 157 -14.47 -8.92 -28.24
C GLN A 157 -13.12 -8.41 -27.75
N CYS A 158 -12.11 -9.28 -27.66
CA CYS A 158 -10.73 -8.86 -27.38
C CYS A 158 -10.23 -7.88 -28.46
N LEU A 159 -10.46 -8.17 -29.73
CA LEU A 159 -10.04 -7.29 -30.83
C LEU A 159 -10.73 -5.92 -30.74
N LYS A 160 -12.02 -5.88 -30.42
CA LYS A 160 -12.76 -4.63 -30.24
C LYS A 160 -12.20 -3.77 -29.10
N VAL A 161 -11.78 -4.38 -27.98
CA VAL A 161 -11.16 -3.68 -26.86
C VAL A 161 -9.81 -3.07 -27.25
N LEU A 162 -9.10 -3.72 -28.18
CA LEU A 162 -7.82 -3.24 -28.71
C LEU A 162 -7.99 -2.24 -29.88
N GLY A 163 -9.22 -1.92 -30.27
CA GLY A 163 -9.51 -1.02 -31.38
C GLY A 163 -9.22 -1.62 -32.78
N LEU A 164 -9.22 -2.95 -32.88
CA LEU A 164 -8.98 -3.74 -34.10
C LEU A 164 -10.27 -4.35 -34.65
#